data_c1e4981edff2879e0abef4ac3683db05
#
_entry.id   c1e4981edff2879e0abef4ac3683db05
#
_cell.length_a   1.000
_cell.length_b   1.000
_cell.length_c   1.000
_cell.angle_alpha   90.00
_cell.angle_beta   90.00
_cell.angle_gamma   90.00
#
_symmetry.space_group_name_H-M   'P 1'
#
loop_
_entity.id
_entity.type
_entity.pdbx_description
1 polymer ?
#
loop_
_entity_poly.entity_id
_entity_poly.type
_entity_poly.pdbx_seq_one_letter_code
_entity_poly.pdbx_strand_id
1 'polypeptide(L)'
;MGLFVNPDQSAFQSALNAQIYVDKSGLIEYTNSVLESTDAFICNSRPRRFGKSITADMLTAYYSRGCDSRDMFSSLKISQTPDWEKHLNKYDVIHFDVQWCMEPAGGPENLVDFITQNTLQELRSLYSAELPENITSLPEALSLINDATQKRFVIIIDEWDVLIRDASADTKIQDSYINFLRGLFKGTLPTRYIALAYLTGILPIKKVQTQSALNNFNEFTMLDARGFAKYIGFTEEEVKTLCDQYHRDFEKVKRWYDGYLLENCQVYNPKAVVEVLRWNKYQSYWSRTGTYDAIVPLINMDFDGLRTAVITMLSGSSVEVDVSCFQNDMINFSSKDDVLTYLIHLGYLGYDQNTQSAFIPNEELRQELTAATRRKRWDEMMAFQAASDQLLDAMLDLDTETVADEIEKIHSSYTSVITYHDENSLSSVLTIAYLSSMKYYFKPIRELPTGRGFADFVYLPKPEFRSDYPALLVELKWNHSAHTALNQIKEKKYIASLEPYIGDILLVGINYDKKTKKHECLIEKA
;
A
#
# COMPACT_ATOMS: atom_id res chain seq x y z
N MET A 1 24.91 23.91 -13.06
CA MET A 1 24.06 22.73 -12.84
C MET A 1 24.94 21.56 -12.49
N GLY A 2 24.74 21.01 -11.33
CA GLY A 2 25.45 19.80 -10.88
C GLY A 2 24.59 18.56 -11.00
N LEU A 3 25.17 17.41 -10.73
CA LEU A 3 24.47 16.13 -10.65
C LEU A 3 23.55 16.10 -9.41
N PHE A 4 24.06 16.57 -8.27
CA PHE A 4 23.35 16.59 -7.00
C PHE A 4 22.94 17.99 -6.55
N VAL A 5 23.75 19.03 -6.87
CA VAL A 5 23.50 20.40 -6.46
C VAL A 5 22.91 21.21 -7.62
N ASN A 6 21.73 21.75 -7.39
CA ASN A 6 20.95 22.47 -8.36
C ASN A 6 20.72 21.70 -9.67
N PRO A 7 20.16 20.46 -9.61
CA PRO A 7 19.78 19.74 -10.81
C PRO A 7 18.78 20.55 -11.66
N ASP A 8 18.68 20.20 -12.93
CA ASP A 8 17.73 20.82 -13.86
C ASP A 8 16.32 20.20 -13.77
N GLN A 9 15.41 20.74 -14.57
CA GLN A 9 14.01 20.32 -14.61
C GLN A 9 13.72 19.13 -15.54
N SER A 10 14.73 18.51 -16.16
CA SER A 10 14.52 17.53 -17.25
C SER A 10 13.77 16.26 -16.78
N ALA A 11 14.01 15.81 -15.56
CA ALA A 11 13.32 14.65 -14.98
C ALA A 11 11.82 14.92 -14.86
N PHE A 12 11.42 16.06 -14.30
CA PHE A 12 10.01 16.41 -14.17
C PHE A 12 9.37 16.73 -15.54
N GLN A 13 10.11 17.36 -16.46
CA GLN A 13 9.64 17.55 -17.84
C GLN A 13 9.31 16.22 -18.52
N SER A 14 10.12 15.20 -18.30
CA SER A 14 9.86 13.85 -18.83
C SER A 14 8.57 13.26 -18.27
N ALA A 15 8.27 13.51 -16.98
CA ALA A 15 7.02 13.09 -16.37
C ALA A 15 5.80 13.82 -16.96
N LEU A 16 5.92 15.14 -17.18
CA LEU A 16 4.86 15.94 -17.82
C LEU A 16 4.58 15.52 -19.27
N ASN A 17 5.59 15.06 -19.99
CA ASN A 17 5.46 14.56 -21.35
C ASN A 17 4.83 13.15 -21.43
N ALA A 18 4.57 12.50 -20.30
CA ALA A 18 3.94 11.18 -20.30
C ALA A 18 2.51 11.27 -20.86
N GLN A 19 2.07 10.21 -21.55
CA GLN A 19 0.72 10.13 -22.13
C GLN A 19 -0.39 10.33 -21.09
N ILE A 20 -0.15 9.85 -19.87
CA ILE A 20 -1.04 10.01 -18.71
C ILE A 20 -0.20 10.63 -17.60
N TYR A 21 -0.49 11.85 -17.27
CA TYR A 21 0.05 12.58 -16.14
C TYR A 21 -1.10 13.09 -15.27
N VAL A 22 -1.00 12.94 -13.96
CA VAL A 22 -1.93 13.49 -12.98
C VAL A 22 -1.21 14.54 -12.17
N ASP A 23 -1.75 15.75 -12.20
CA ASP A 23 -1.13 16.90 -11.55
C ASP A 23 -1.22 16.79 -10.02
N LYS A 24 -0.06 16.68 -9.40
CA LYS A 24 0.15 16.64 -7.94
C LYS A 24 0.82 17.91 -7.39
N SER A 25 0.88 18.97 -8.19
CA SER A 25 1.56 20.23 -7.82
C SER A 25 0.95 20.93 -6.59
N GLY A 26 -0.25 20.52 -6.16
CA GLY A 26 -0.79 20.95 -4.86
C GLY A 26 0.08 20.56 -3.66
N LEU A 27 0.99 19.59 -3.79
CA LEU A 27 2.00 19.30 -2.77
C LEU A 27 2.92 20.51 -2.51
N ILE A 28 3.20 21.30 -3.54
CA ILE A 28 4.06 22.51 -3.45
C ILE A 28 3.42 23.56 -2.54
N GLU A 29 2.10 23.70 -2.56
CA GLU A 29 1.39 24.61 -1.65
C GLU A 29 1.66 24.24 -0.18
N TYR A 30 1.57 22.94 0.13
CA TYR A 30 1.91 22.46 1.47
C TYR A 30 3.38 22.69 1.81
N THR A 31 4.31 22.31 0.94
CA THR A 31 5.74 22.48 1.22
C THR A 31 6.13 23.95 1.34
N ASN A 32 5.53 24.86 0.54
CA ASN A 32 5.71 26.31 0.68
C ASN A 32 5.23 26.83 2.03
N SER A 33 4.14 26.28 2.58
CA SER A 33 3.57 26.73 3.85
C SER A 33 4.43 26.39 5.07
N VAL A 34 5.31 25.38 4.95
CA VAL A 34 6.16 24.89 6.05
C VAL A 34 7.64 25.26 5.89
N LEU A 35 8.01 25.94 4.79
CA LEU A 35 9.40 26.34 4.56
C LEU A 35 9.98 27.10 5.78
N GLU A 36 11.22 26.78 6.12
CA GLU A 36 12.00 27.42 7.19
C GLU A 36 11.37 27.31 8.59
N SER A 37 10.47 26.33 8.78
CA SER A 37 9.83 26.02 10.05
C SER A 37 10.28 24.67 10.63
N THR A 38 9.82 24.33 11.81
CA THR A 38 10.01 23.01 12.42
C THR A 38 9.30 21.91 11.64
N ASP A 39 8.29 22.23 10.85
CA ASP A 39 7.51 21.30 10.04
C ASP A 39 8.08 21.10 8.63
N ALA A 40 9.20 21.75 8.31
CA ALA A 40 9.89 21.65 7.03
C ALA A 40 10.63 20.32 6.82
N PHE A 41 10.62 19.42 7.78
CA PHE A 41 11.24 18.11 7.70
C PHE A 41 10.16 17.04 7.42
N ILE A 42 10.10 16.57 6.19
CA ILE A 42 9.03 15.71 5.67
C ILE A 42 9.62 14.38 5.23
N CYS A 43 9.09 13.26 5.76
CA CYS A 43 9.37 11.92 5.25
C CYS A 43 8.09 11.30 4.74
N ASN A 44 8.03 11.01 3.44
CA ASN A 44 6.88 10.44 2.79
C ASN A 44 7.13 9.02 2.30
N SER A 45 6.51 8.06 2.97
CA SER A 45 6.68 6.63 2.71
C SER A 45 5.45 6.07 2.01
N ARG A 46 5.65 5.54 0.80
CA ARG A 46 4.62 4.89 -0.02
C ARG A 46 5.20 3.66 -0.72
N PRO A 47 4.38 2.69 -1.08
CA PRO A 47 4.81 1.53 -1.86
C PRO A 47 5.50 1.93 -3.16
N ARG A 48 6.14 0.97 -3.79
CA ARG A 48 6.72 1.19 -5.13
C ARG A 48 5.65 1.62 -6.12
N ARG A 49 6.01 2.52 -7.06
CA ARG A 49 5.17 2.97 -8.19
C ARG A 49 3.99 3.86 -7.83
N PHE A 50 4.00 4.44 -6.65
CA PHE A 50 3.03 5.45 -6.24
C PHE A 50 3.37 6.86 -6.75
N GLY A 51 4.50 7.04 -7.45
CA GLY A 51 4.89 8.33 -8.01
C GLY A 51 5.77 9.19 -7.08
N LYS A 52 6.44 8.57 -6.08
CA LYS A 52 7.34 9.27 -5.14
C LYS A 52 8.45 10.06 -5.85
N SER A 53 9.19 9.40 -6.74
CA SER A 53 10.29 10.03 -7.48
C SER A 53 9.78 11.20 -8.34
N ILE A 54 8.59 11.06 -8.96
CA ILE A 54 7.99 12.17 -9.73
C ILE A 54 7.71 13.38 -8.83
N THR A 55 7.29 13.17 -7.57
CA THR A 55 7.11 14.28 -6.64
C THR A 55 8.42 14.89 -6.18
N ALA A 56 9.47 14.10 -5.99
CA ALA A 56 10.82 14.58 -5.70
C ALA A 56 11.37 15.44 -6.86
N ASP A 57 11.23 14.95 -8.10
CA ASP A 57 11.61 15.67 -9.33
C ASP A 57 10.82 16.97 -9.50
N MET A 58 9.52 16.94 -9.20
CA MET A 58 8.65 18.12 -9.23
C MET A 58 9.11 19.18 -8.24
N LEU A 59 9.41 18.81 -6.99
CA LEU A 59 9.92 19.74 -5.99
C LEU A 59 11.29 20.28 -6.38
N THR A 60 12.16 19.44 -6.96
CA THR A 60 13.45 19.88 -7.49
C THR A 60 13.27 20.90 -8.61
N ALA A 61 12.43 20.62 -9.60
CA ALA A 61 12.15 21.53 -10.71
C ALA A 61 11.55 22.87 -10.21
N TYR A 62 10.76 22.83 -9.14
CA TYR A 62 10.14 24.02 -8.59
C TYR A 62 11.13 24.88 -7.76
N TYR A 63 11.90 24.26 -6.87
CA TYR A 63 12.75 25.01 -5.94
C TYR A 63 14.13 25.36 -6.51
N SER A 64 14.71 24.52 -7.37
CA SER A 64 16.10 24.64 -7.81
C SER A 64 16.35 25.91 -8.61
N ARG A 65 17.33 26.69 -8.17
CA ARG A 65 17.83 27.84 -8.95
C ARG A 65 18.60 27.44 -10.19
N GLY A 66 18.91 26.15 -10.37
CA GLY A 66 19.42 25.58 -11.60
C GLY A 66 18.37 25.41 -12.70
N CYS A 67 17.09 25.69 -12.38
CA CYS A 67 15.97 25.55 -13.29
C CYS A 67 15.45 26.90 -13.79
N ASP A 68 14.82 26.88 -14.96
CA ASP A 68 13.90 27.91 -15.46
C ASP A 68 12.58 27.21 -15.81
N SER A 69 11.75 27.04 -14.77
CA SER A 69 10.58 26.14 -14.82
C SER A 69 9.24 26.88 -14.75
N ARG A 70 9.23 28.21 -14.85
CA ARG A 70 8.00 29.02 -14.73
C ARG A 70 6.90 28.57 -15.70
N ASP A 71 7.25 28.37 -16.96
CA ASP A 71 6.27 27.97 -17.97
C ASP A 71 5.72 26.56 -17.71
N MET A 72 6.56 25.66 -17.16
CA MET A 72 6.19 24.31 -16.78
C MET A 72 5.09 24.29 -15.71
N PHE A 73 5.20 25.13 -14.69
CA PHE A 73 4.24 25.22 -13.59
C PHE A 73 3.03 26.11 -13.86
N SER A 74 3.10 27.01 -14.84
CA SER A 74 2.02 27.96 -15.16
C SER A 74 0.69 27.32 -15.51
N SER A 75 0.70 26.07 -16.02
CA SER A 75 -0.49 25.30 -16.38
C SER A 75 -0.94 24.30 -15.30
N LEU A 76 -0.21 24.17 -14.20
CA LEU A 76 -0.48 23.23 -13.14
C LEU A 76 -1.31 23.87 -12.00
N LYS A 77 -1.90 23.03 -11.14
CA LYS A 77 -2.77 23.47 -10.01
C LYS A 77 -2.09 24.49 -9.11
N ILE A 78 -0.79 24.37 -8.89
CA ILE A 78 -0.03 25.33 -8.05
C ILE A 78 -0.13 26.76 -8.55
N SER A 79 -0.22 26.99 -9.86
CA SER A 79 -0.32 28.35 -10.44
C SER A 79 -1.60 29.09 -10.04
N GLN A 80 -2.61 28.37 -9.51
CA GLN A 80 -3.86 28.95 -9.01
C GLN A 80 -3.75 29.45 -7.57
N THR A 81 -2.65 29.15 -6.87
CA THR A 81 -2.43 29.62 -5.51
C THR A 81 -1.80 31.03 -5.51
N PRO A 82 -2.14 31.90 -4.54
CA PRO A 82 -1.48 33.18 -4.40
C PRO A 82 0.03 33.01 -4.21
N ASP A 83 0.80 33.91 -4.81
CA ASP A 83 2.26 33.98 -4.64
C ASP A 83 3.03 32.69 -5.00
N TRP A 84 2.47 31.84 -5.89
CA TRP A 84 3.09 30.58 -6.27
C TRP A 84 4.51 30.73 -6.86
N GLU A 85 4.85 31.91 -7.42
CA GLU A 85 6.19 32.22 -7.93
C GLU A 85 7.18 32.66 -6.83
N LYS A 86 6.70 32.91 -5.60
CA LYS A 86 7.54 33.45 -4.52
C LYS A 86 8.76 32.58 -4.23
N HIS A 87 8.61 31.27 -4.29
CA HIS A 87 9.65 30.31 -3.99
C HIS A 87 10.19 29.59 -5.25
N LEU A 88 9.62 29.89 -6.43
CA LEU A 88 9.98 29.26 -7.68
C LEU A 88 11.44 29.59 -8.07
N ASN A 89 12.27 28.57 -8.25
CA ASN A 89 13.69 28.65 -8.62
C ASN A 89 14.54 29.57 -7.72
N LYS A 90 14.28 29.58 -6.41
CA LYS A 90 14.94 30.48 -5.44
C LYS A 90 15.97 29.81 -4.55
N TYR A 91 15.99 28.49 -4.44
CA TYR A 91 16.79 27.77 -3.47
C TYR A 91 17.96 27.02 -4.12
N ASP A 92 19.04 26.84 -3.38
CA ASP A 92 20.00 25.79 -3.69
C ASP A 92 19.38 24.47 -3.27
N VAL A 93 19.18 23.58 -4.26
CA VAL A 93 18.60 22.25 -4.06
C VAL A 93 19.72 21.21 -4.08
N ILE A 94 19.73 20.35 -3.07
CA ILE A 94 20.53 19.13 -3.07
C ILE A 94 19.56 17.97 -3.25
N HIS A 95 19.68 17.25 -4.35
CA HIS A 95 18.82 16.11 -4.66
C HIS A 95 19.66 14.91 -5.09
N PHE A 96 19.45 13.77 -4.42
CA PHE A 96 20.03 12.50 -4.83
C PHE A 96 19.07 11.34 -4.60
N ASP A 97 19.12 10.36 -5.51
CA ASP A 97 18.47 9.07 -5.41
C ASP A 97 19.45 8.06 -4.84
N VAL A 98 19.16 7.54 -3.65
CA VAL A 98 20.04 6.60 -2.94
C VAL A 98 20.19 5.29 -3.72
N GLN A 99 19.11 4.82 -4.38
CA GLN A 99 19.17 3.60 -5.19
C GLN A 99 20.12 3.75 -6.38
N TRP A 100 20.05 4.90 -7.07
CA TRP A 100 20.95 5.19 -8.19
C TRP A 100 22.40 5.32 -7.74
N CYS A 101 22.66 5.92 -6.57
CA CYS A 101 24.01 6.12 -6.06
C CYS A 101 24.75 4.83 -5.71
N MET A 102 24.04 3.72 -5.49
CA MET A 102 24.64 2.42 -5.10
C MET A 102 25.64 1.89 -6.12
N GLU A 103 25.28 1.95 -7.40
CA GLU A 103 26.12 1.41 -8.48
C GLU A 103 27.37 2.24 -8.71
N PRO A 104 27.31 3.59 -8.93
CA PRO A 104 28.51 4.39 -9.11
C PRO A 104 29.38 4.50 -7.85
N ALA A 105 28.84 4.26 -6.64
CA ALA A 105 29.63 4.13 -5.42
C ALA A 105 30.45 2.84 -5.35
N GLY A 106 30.11 1.84 -6.18
CA GLY A 106 30.74 0.53 -6.15
C GLY A 106 30.30 -0.37 -5.00
N GLY A 107 29.18 -0.02 -4.34
CA GLY A 107 28.58 -0.81 -3.27
C GLY A 107 28.08 0.03 -2.09
N PRO A 108 27.30 -0.60 -1.20
CA PRO A 108 26.69 0.09 -0.05
C PRO A 108 27.70 0.66 0.95
N GLU A 109 28.87 0.05 1.08
CA GLU A 109 29.94 0.47 2.00
C GLU A 109 30.55 1.83 1.65
N ASN A 110 30.54 2.22 0.38
CA ASN A 110 31.12 3.47 -0.11
C ASN A 110 30.09 4.58 -0.36
N LEU A 111 28.82 4.28 -0.17
CA LEU A 111 27.72 5.16 -0.56
C LEU A 111 27.78 6.54 0.10
N VAL A 112 28.01 6.58 1.42
CA VAL A 112 28.09 7.84 2.19
C VAL A 112 29.24 8.70 1.71
N ASP A 113 30.40 8.10 1.47
CA ASP A 113 31.57 8.80 0.96
C ASP A 113 31.35 9.32 -0.46
N PHE A 114 30.74 8.51 -1.32
CA PHE A 114 30.41 8.89 -2.70
C PHE A 114 29.47 10.10 -2.73
N ILE A 115 28.37 10.06 -1.98
CA ILE A 115 27.41 11.19 -1.91
C ILE A 115 28.10 12.43 -1.36
N THR A 116 28.84 12.28 -0.26
CA THR A 116 29.49 13.40 0.42
C THR A 116 30.51 14.07 -0.49
N GLN A 117 31.43 13.32 -1.10
CA GLN A 117 32.50 13.86 -1.92
C GLN A 117 31.98 14.57 -3.16
N ASN A 118 31.03 13.95 -3.89
CA ASN A 118 30.46 14.56 -5.10
C ASN A 118 29.68 15.85 -4.75
N THR A 119 28.87 15.82 -3.70
CA THR A 119 28.13 17.02 -3.27
C THR A 119 29.08 18.15 -2.85
N LEU A 120 30.13 17.84 -2.08
CA LEU A 120 31.13 18.81 -1.68
C LEU A 120 31.89 19.40 -2.87
N GLN A 121 32.23 18.59 -3.86
CA GLN A 121 32.88 19.06 -5.09
C GLN A 121 32.03 20.08 -5.85
N GLU A 122 30.73 19.78 -5.98
CA GLU A 122 29.79 20.69 -6.65
C GLU A 122 29.55 21.96 -5.83
N LEU A 123 29.42 21.87 -4.49
CA LEU A 123 29.32 23.03 -3.60
C LEU A 123 30.56 23.91 -3.69
N ARG A 124 31.78 23.35 -3.72
CA ARG A 124 33.02 24.13 -3.91
C ARG A 124 33.04 24.89 -5.23
N SER A 125 32.50 24.30 -6.29
CA SER A 125 32.39 24.99 -7.58
C SER A 125 31.47 26.20 -7.54
N LEU A 126 30.46 26.19 -6.66
CA LEU A 126 29.48 27.27 -6.51
C LEU A 126 29.89 28.29 -5.42
N TYR A 127 30.61 27.85 -4.40
CA TYR A 127 30.94 28.59 -3.18
C TYR A 127 32.43 28.54 -2.87
N SER A 128 33.27 28.78 -3.90
CA SER A 128 34.73 28.65 -3.76
C SER A 128 35.35 29.64 -2.76
N ALA A 129 34.70 30.78 -2.55
CA ALA A 129 35.14 31.77 -1.58
C ALA A 129 34.74 31.43 -0.13
N GLU A 130 33.62 30.74 0.05
CA GLU A 130 33.00 30.45 1.34
C GLU A 130 33.35 29.06 1.87
N LEU A 131 33.73 28.12 0.97
CA LEU A 131 33.96 26.72 1.32
C LEU A 131 35.41 26.30 1.12
N PRO A 132 36.23 26.25 2.21
CA PRO A 132 37.62 25.79 2.15
C PRO A 132 37.76 24.35 1.66
N GLU A 133 38.91 24.03 1.03
CA GLU A 133 39.18 22.70 0.48
C GLU A 133 39.33 21.60 1.54
N ASN A 134 39.72 21.96 2.75
CA ASN A 134 39.94 21.01 3.85
C ASN A 134 38.63 20.52 4.51
N ILE A 135 37.48 21.06 4.16
CA ILE A 135 36.19 20.62 4.69
C ILE A 135 35.77 19.30 4.03
N THR A 136 35.56 18.26 4.84
CA THR A 136 35.18 16.92 4.39
C THR A 136 33.77 16.51 4.85
N SER A 137 33.15 17.33 5.68
CA SER A 137 31.81 17.07 6.24
C SER A 137 30.76 17.90 5.50
N LEU A 138 29.72 17.24 4.96
CA LEU A 138 28.63 17.93 4.29
C LEU A 138 27.84 18.86 5.23
N PRO A 139 27.44 18.47 6.46
CA PRO A 139 26.79 19.38 7.39
C PRO A 139 27.62 20.61 7.74
N GLU A 140 28.94 20.45 7.89
CA GLU A 140 29.87 21.56 8.15
C GLU A 140 29.93 22.52 6.95
N ALA A 141 30.02 21.99 5.73
CA ALA A 141 30.00 22.79 4.51
C ALA A 141 28.74 23.63 4.38
N LEU A 142 27.57 23.02 4.61
CA LEU A 142 26.28 23.72 4.55
C LEU A 142 26.17 24.82 5.62
N SER A 143 26.69 24.56 6.82
CA SER A 143 26.75 25.55 7.91
C SER A 143 27.62 26.75 7.53
N LEU A 144 28.83 26.53 6.99
CA LEU A 144 29.74 27.59 6.58
C LEU A 144 29.16 28.45 5.45
N ILE A 145 28.55 27.81 4.45
CA ILE A 145 27.89 28.54 3.35
C ILE A 145 26.72 29.37 3.91
N ASN A 146 25.90 28.79 4.80
CA ASN A 146 24.80 29.52 5.42
C ASN A 146 25.29 30.70 6.27
N ASP A 147 26.33 30.52 7.09
CA ASP A 147 26.90 31.62 7.90
C ASP A 147 27.42 32.77 7.05
N ALA A 148 28.07 32.48 5.91
CA ALA A 148 28.62 33.46 5.00
C ALA A 148 27.57 34.16 4.11
N THR A 149 26.54 33.40 3.65
CA THR A 149 25.62 33.86 2.60
C THR A 149 24.18 34.06 3.07
N GLN A 150 23.82 33.59 4.25
CA GLN A 150 22.46 33.50 4.79
C GLN A 150 21.49 32.66 3.93
N LYS A 151 22.02 31.88 2.97
CA LYS A 151 21.21 31.02 2.13
C LYS A 151 20.85 29.72 2.86
N ARG A 152 19.67 29.21 2.57
CA ARG A 152 19.21 27.91 3.06
C ARG A 152 19.00 26.97 1.90
N PHE A 153 19.11 25.68 2.18
CA PHE A 153 19.05 24.60 1.20
C PHE A 153 17.72 23.87 1.26
N VAL A 154 17.24 23.44 0.09
CA VAL A 154 16.21 22.41 -0.02
C VAL A 154 16.92 21.09 -0.25
N ILE A 155 16.75 20.13 0.65
CA ILE A 155 17.42 18.82 0.56
C ILE A 155 16.35 17.76 0.25
N ILE A 156 16.52 17.08 -0.88
CA ILE A 156 15.61 16.04 -1.37
C ILE A 156 16.39 14.72 -1.46
N ILE A 157 15.91 13.69 -0.78
CA ILE A 157 16.51 12.33 -0.83
C ILE A 157 15.43 11.36 -1.28
N ASP A 158 15.58 10.84 -2.49
CA ASP A 158 14.69 9.79 -3.00
C ASP A 158 15.21 8.40 -2.63
N GLU A 159 14.30 7.46 -2.37
CA GLU A 159 14.57 6.07 -1.95
C GLU A 159 15.52 6.01 -0.73
N TRP A 160 15.31 6.90 0.27
CA TRP A 160 16.18 7.04 1.45
C TRP A 160 16.41 5.73 2.20
N ASP A 161 15.48 4.80 2.15
CA ASP A 161 15.45 3.57 2.92
C ASP A 161 16.05 2.35 2.19
N VAL A 162 16.69 2.55 1.06
CA VAL A 162 17.29 1.45 0.25
C VAL A 162 18.25 0.61 1.07
N LEU A 163 19.20 1.22 1.79
CA LEU A 163 20.16 0.49 2.61
C LEU A 163 19.52 -0.26 3.79
N ILE A 164 18.37 0.21 4.26
CA ILE A 164 17.62 -0.45 5.32
C ILE A 164 16.93 -1.71 4.78
N ARG A 165 16.48 -1.66 3.51
CA ARG A 165 15.79 -2.77 2.82
C ARG A 165 16.74 -3.74 2.12
N ASP A 166 17.96 -3.34 1.88
CA ASP A 166 18.95 -4.17 1.18
C ASP A 166 19.56 -5.20 2.14
N ALA A 167 19.24 -6.47 1.88
CA ALA A 167 19.75 -7.59 2.67
C ALA A 167 21.30 -7.75 2.55
N SER A 168 21.95 -7.12 1.57
CA SER A 168 23.40 -7.11 1.43
C SER A 168 24.09 -6.10 2.35
N ALA A 169 23.36 -5.09 2.84
CA ALA A 169 23.89 -4.11 3.78
C ALA A 169 23.88 -4.68 5.20
N ASP A 170 25.04 -4.89 5.78
CA ASP A 170 25.17 -5.28 7.17
C ASP A 170 24.79 -4.13 8.13
N THR A 171 24.65 -4.46 9.41
CA THR A 171 24.28 -3.48 10.46
C THR A 171 25.25 -2.30 10.54
N LYS A 172 26.53 -2.48 10.29
CA LYS A 172 27.52 -1.40 10.36
C LYS A 172 27.34 -0.39 9.22
N ILE A 173 27.05 -0.88 8.03
CA ILE A 173 26.77 -0.05 6.86
C ILE A 173 25.48 0.75 7.10
N GLN A 174 24.43 0.09 7.60
CA GLN A 174 23.19 0.75 7.96
C GLN A 174 23.39 1.82 9.03
N ASP A 175 24.17 1.53 10.09
CA ASP A 175 24.47 2.47 11.16
C ASP A 175 25.29 3.67 10.65
N SER A 176 26.26 3.44 9.75
CA SER A 176 27.04 4.50 9.11
C SER A 176 26.12 5.45 8.33
N TYR A 177 25.22 4.90 7.54
CA TYR A 177 24.25 5.68 6.76
C TYR A 177 23.25 6.45 7.65
N ILE A 178 22.73 5.81 8.69
CA ILE A 178 21.83 6.47 9.66
C ILE A 178 22.59 7.60 10.39
N ASN A 179 23.85 7.41 10.74
CA ASN A 179 24.66 8.46 11.36
C ASN A 179 24.92 9.64 10.40
N PHE A 180 25.13 9.36 9.10
CA PHE A 180 25.20 10.41 8.08
C PHE A 180 23.89 11.24 8.03
N LEU A 181 22.74 10.60 7.97
CA LEU A 181 21.44 11.28 7.99
C LEU A 181 21.22 12.07 9.28
N ARG A 182 21.62 11.52 10.43
CA ARG A 182 21.57 12.22 11.72
C ARG A 182 22.43 13.47 11.72
N GLY A 183 23.64 13.38 11.20
CA GLY A 183 24.54 14.53 11.08
C GLY A 183 23.95 15.63 10.20
N LEU A 184 23.27 15.24 9.12
CA LEU A 184 22.68 16.18 8.16
C LEU A 184 21.40 16.86 8.68
N PHE A 185 20.57 16.16 9.45
CA PHE A 185 19.22 16.61 9.78
C PHE A 185 18.95 16.85 11.27
N LYS A 186 19.71 16.26 12.21
CA LYS A 186 19.38 16.28 13.63
C LYS A 186 20.17 17.37 14.40
N GLY A 187 19.46 18.06 15.28
CA GLY A 187 20.04 19.08 16.13
C GLY A 187 19.60 20.50 15.74
N THR A 188 20.21 21.52 16.36
CA THR A 188 19.85 22.93 16.12
C THR A 188 20.51 23.53 14.88
N LEU A 189 21.72 23.05 14.49
CA LEU A 189 22.42 23.58 13.31
C LEU A 189 21.65 23.35 12.01
N PRO A 190 21.10 22.15 11.74
CA PRO A 190 20.31 21.92 10.53
C PRO A 190 19.17 22.89 10.31
N THR A 191 18.51 23.34 11.37
CA THR A 191 17.39 24.34 11.25
C THR A 191 17.85 25.69 10.72
N ARG A 192 19.16 26.00 10.73
CA ARG A 192 19.71 27.26 10.22
C ARG A 192 19.94 27.19 8.71
N TYR A 193 20.48 26.08 8.21
CA TYR A 193 20.83 25.94 6.80
C TYR A 193 19.79 25.19 5.95
N ILE A 194 18.78 24.54 6.54
CA ILE A 194 17.71 23.85 5.81
C ILE A 194 16.48 24.74 5.69
N ALA A 195 15.98 24.92 4.47
CA ALA A 195 14.69 25.51 4.18
C ALA A 195 13.60 24.43 4.13
N LEU A 196 13.91 23.27 3.52
CA LEU A 196 13.04 22.10 3.41
C LEU A 196 13.90 20.84 3.35
N ALA A 197 13.52 19.82 4.09
CA ALA A 197 14.04 18.46 3.93
C ALA A 197 12.89 17.54 3.49
N TYR A 198 13.01 16.90 2.34
CA TYR A 198 12.00 16.01 1.79
C TYR A 198 12.60 14.64 1.46
N LEU A 199 12.23 13.63 2.24
CA LEU A 199 12.66 12.26 2.05
C LEU A 199 11.52 11.45 1.44
N THR A 200 11.82 10.62 0.44
CA THR A 200 10.89 9.62 -0.05
C THR A 200 11.45 8.22 0.12
N GLY A 201 10.58 7.27 0.43
CA GLY A 201 10.94 5.87 0.60
C GLY A 201 9.71 4.97 0.64
N ILE A 202 9.92 3.72 0.98
CA ILE A 202 8.84 2.75 1.19
C ILE A 202 8.55 2.63 2.69
N LEU A 203 9.60 2.57 3.51
CA LEU A 203 9.50 2.32 4.93
C LEU A 203 9.45 3.64 5.73
N PRO A 204 8.79 3.63 6.91
CA PRO A 204 8.91 4.72 7.86
C PRO A 204 10.34 4.83 8.38
N ILE A 205 10.65 5.93 9.05
CA ILE A 205 11.98 6.13 9.62
C ILE A 205 12.28 5.07 10.68
N LYS A 206 13.43 4.40 10.52
CA LYS A 206 13.85 3.33 11.41
C LYS A 206 13.96 3.81 12.86
N LYS A 207 13.37 3.05 13.78
CA LYS A 207 13.61 3.20 15.21
C LYS A 207 14.92 2.49 15.55
N VAL A 208 15.88 3.20 16.11
CA VAL A 208 17.12 2.62 16.64
C VAL A 208 16.93 2.47 18.14
N GLN A 209 16.82 1.24 18.62
CA GLN A 209 16.41 0.91 19.99
C GLN A 209 15.00 1.48 20.29
N THR A 210 14.86 2.41 21.24
CA THR A 210 13.58 3.01 21.63
C THR A 210 13.32 4.37 20.99
N GLN A 211 14.24 4.93 20.20
CA GLN A 211 14.12 6.26 19.63
C GLN A 211 14.19 6.23 18.11
N SER A 212 13.35 7.06 17.46
CA SER A 212 13.47 7.31 16.04
C SER A 212 14.84 7.89 15.70
N ALA A 213 15.46 7.41 14.62
CA ALA A 213 16.75 7.92 14.14
C ALA A 213 16.66 9.42 13.80
N LEU A 214 15.53 9.84 13.22
CA LEU A 214 15.23 11.20 12.76
C LEU A 214 13.87 11.67 13.33
N ASN A 215 13.79 11.86 14.65
CA ASN A 215 12.55 12.19 15.35
C ASN A 215 12.02 13.62 15.09
N ASN A 216 12.73 14.41 14.30
CA ASN A 216 12.32 15.74 13.88
C ASN A 216 11.58 15.74 12.53
N PHE A 217 11.42 14.60 11.88
CA PHE A 217 10.64 14.49 10.66
C PHE A 217 9.16 14.23 10.94
N ASN A 218 8.31 14.92 10.20
CA ASN A 218 6.91 14.59 10.05
C ASN A 218 6.79 13.43 9.05
N GLU A 219 6.35 12.27 9.55
CA GLU A 219 6.23 11.07 8.76
C GLU A 219 4.80 10.91 8.22
N PHE A 220 4.70 10.61 6.91
CA PHE A 220 3.46 10.34 6.20
C PHE A 220 3.56 8.94 5.57
N THR A 221 2.90 7.96 6.17
CA THR A 221 3.08 6.54 5.85
C THR A 221 1.80 5.88 5.32
N MET A 222 1.85 4.58 5.04
CA MET A 222 0.65 3.78 4.73
C MET A 222 -0.25 3.55 5.94
N LEU A 223 0.27 3.73 7.15
CA LEU A 223 -0.49 3.61 8.40
C LEU A 223 -1.10 4.95 8.84
N ASP A 224 -0.41 6.06 8.55
CA ASP A 224 -0.85 7.41 8.91
C ASP A 224 -0.40 8.39 7.80
N ALA A 225 -1.29 8.68 6.88
CA ALA A 225 -1.00 9.52 5.72
C ALA A 225 -1.29 11.00 5.97
N ARG A 226 -2.11 11.32 6.96
CA ARG A 226 -2.60 12.67 7.25
C ARG A 226 -2.99 13.40 5.95
N GLY A 227 -2.87 14.70 5.85
CA GLY A 227 -3.20 15.45 4.65
C GLY A 227 -2.40 15.12 3.38
N PHE A 228 -1.43 14.19 3.43
CA PHE A 228 -0.62 13.76 2.28
C PHE A 228 -1.26 12.68 1.41
N ALA A 229 -2.35 12.06 1.84
CA ALA A 229 -2.99 10.98 1.11
C ALA A 229 -3.23 11.32 -0.37
N LYS A 230 -3.69 12.53 -0.67
CA LYS A 230 -4.07 12.99 -2.02
C LYS A 230 -2.89 13.34 -2.94
N TYR A 231 -1.68 13.52 -2.41
CA TYR A 231 -0.55 14.00 -3.21
C TYR A 231 0.29 12.90 -3.83
N ILE A 232 0.19 11.67 -3.33
CA ILE A 232 0.99 10.53 -3.82
C ILE A 232 0.10 9.33 -4.05
N GLY A 233 0.16 8.77 -5.26
CA GLY A 233 -0.85 7.86 -5.78
C GLY A 233 -1.94 8.61 -6.55
N PHE A 234 -2.91 7.90 -7.10
CA PHE A 234 -4.08 8.50 -7.74
C PHE A 234 -5.28 8.41 -6.81
N THR A 235 -6.01 9.51 -6.63
CA THR A 235 -7.27 9.50 -5.87
C THR A 235 -8.39 8.87 -6.69
N GLU A 236 -9.46 8.42 -6.02
CA GLU A 236 -10.63 7.86 -6.68
C GLU A 236 -11.23 8.82 -7.73
N GLU A 237 -11.30 10.11 -7.42
CA GLU A 237 -11.81 11.13 -8.35
C GLU A 237 -10.94 11.27 -9.60
N GLU A 238 -9.61 11.25 -9.42
CA GLU A 238 -8.68 11.29 -10.54
C GLU A 238 -8.79 10.04 -11.42
N VAL A 239 -8.90 8.85 -10.79
CA VAL A 239 -9.09 7.59 -11.53
C VAL A 239 -10.42 7.58 -12.28
N LYS A 240 -11.50 8.04 -11.67
CA LYS A 240 -12.80 8.15 -12.31
C LYS A 240 -12.75 9.06 -13.54
N THR A 241 -12.14 10.24 -13.39
CA THR A 241 -11.95 11.18 -14.50
C THR A 241 -11.13 10.56 -15.64
N LEU A 242 -10.06 9.84 -15.31
CA LEU A 242 -9.26 9.13 -16.30
C LEU A 242 -10.03 7.98 -16.97
N CYS A 243 -10.86 7.23 -16.23
CA CYS A 243 -11.70 6.19 -16.80
C CYS A 243 -12.68 6.76 -17.82
N ASP A 244 -13.31 7.89 -17.52
CA ASP A 244 -14.21 8.59 -18.45
C ASP A 244 -13.45 9.05 -19.72
N GLN A 245 -12.28 9.64 -19.54
CA GLN A 245 -11.43 10.12 -20.64
C GLN A 245 -10.95 9.00 -21.58
N TYR A 246 -10.62 7.84 -20.99
CA TYR A 246 -10.10 6.69 -21.74
C TYR A 246 -11.17 5.65 -22.08
N HIS A 247 -12.44 5.94 -21.79
CA HIS A 247 -13.59 5.05 -22.01
C HIS A 247 -13.37 3.67 -21.38
N ARG A 248 -13.06 3.66 -20.08
CA ARG A 248 -12.89 2.45 -19.27
C ARG A 248 -13.99 2.35 -18.23
N ASP A 249 -14.39 1.12 -17.92
CA ASP A 249 -15.34 0.82 -16.84
C ASP A 249 -14.66 1.09 -15.49
N PHE A 250 -15.11 2.17 -14.82
CA PHE A 250 -14.56 2.58 -13.52
C PHE A 250 -14.78 1.51 -12.45
N GLU A 251 -15.95 0.87 -12.40
CA GLU A 251 -16.24 -0.15 -11.39
C GLU A 251 -15.31 -1.36 -11.53
N LYS A 252 -14.96 -1.71 -12.78
CA LYS A 252 -14.01 -2.77 -13.06
C LYS A 252 -12.59 -2.37 -12.67
N VAL A 253 -12.17 -1.13 -12.94
CA VAL A 253 -10.86 -0.59 -12.51
C VAL A 253 -10.79 -0.56 -10.98
N LYS A 254 -11.84 -0.12 -10.31
CA LYS A 254 -11.95 -0.09 -8.85
C LYS A 254 -11.73 -1.47 -8.25
N ARG A 255 -12.44 -2.48 -8.71
CA ARG A 255 -12.29 -3.87 -8.21
C ARG A 255 -10.88 -4.43 -8.33
N TRP A 256 -10.21 -4.08 -9.42
CA TRP A 256 -8.89 -4.61 -9.70
C TRP A 256 -7.75 -3.89 -9.00
N TYR A 257 -7.88 -2.58 -8.73
CA TYR A 257 -6.73 -1.75 -8.38
C TYR A 257 -6.96 -0.78 -7.21
N ASP A 258 -8.16 -0.71 -6.63
CA ASP A 258 -8.48 0.08 -5.44
C ASP A 258 -7.99 -0.60 -4.15
N GLY A 259 -8.25 0.03 -3.01
CA GLY A 259 -8.21 -0.59 -1.68
C GLY A 259 -7.18 -0.01 -0.72
N TYR A 260 -6.56 1.13 -1.03
CA TYR A 260 -5.75 1.83 -0.05
C TYR A 260 -6.54 3.04 0.48
N LEU A 261 -7.30 2.80 1.56
CA LEU A 261 -7.95 3.88 2.28
C LEU A 261 -6.94 4.55 3.21
N LEU A 262 -6.45 5.71 2.82
CA LEU A 262 -5.55 6.53 3.62
C LEU A 262 -6.37 7.66 4.24
N GLU A 263 -6.69 7.57 5.53
CA GLU A 263 -7.70 8.39 6.19
C GLU A 263 -9.06 8.31 5.49
N ASN A 264 -9.51 9.38 4.88
CA ASN A 264 -10.76 9.46 4.12
C ASN A 264 -10.54 9.50 2.60
N CYS A 265 -9.34 9.17 2.12
CA CYS A 265 -8.97 9.24 0.72
C CYS A 265 -8.68 7.84 0.17
N GLN A 266 -9.48 7.40 -0.81
CA GLN A 266 -9.16 6.20 -1.58
C GLN A 266 -8.03 6.52 -2.55
N VAL A 267 -6.96 5.72 -2.48
CA VAL A 267 -5.74 5.90 -3.27
C VAL A 267 -5.43 4.63 -4.05
N TYR A 268 -5.11 4.79 -5.32
CA TYR A 268 -4.79 3.74 -6.28
C TYR A 268 -3.31 3.75 -6.63
N ASN A 269 -2.77 2.58 -6.98
CA ASN A 269 -1.42 2.51 -7.55
C ASN A 269 -1.42 3.09 -8.98
N PRO A 270 -0.71 4.20 -9.24
CA PRO A 270 -0.67 4.83 -10.57
C PRO A 270 -0.25 3.91 -11.70
N LYS A 271 0.74 3.02 -11.45
CA LYS A 271 1.25 2.12 -12.49
C LYS A 271 0.19 1.17 -12.99
N ALA A 272 -0.56 0.54 -12.10
CA ALA A 272 -1.62 -0.39 -12.46
C ALA A 272 -2.76 0.34 -13.22
N VAL A 273 -3.16 1.51 -12.74
CA VAL A 273 -4.17 2.34 -13.39
C VAL A 273 -3.73 2.77 -14.79
N VAL A 274 -2.52 3.31 -14.95
CA VAL A 274 -2.00 3.73 -16.27
C VAL A 274 -1.96 2.56 -17.26
N GLU A 275 -1.54 1.38 -16.82
CA GLU A 275 -1.47 0.20 -17.70
C GLU A 275 -2.85 -0.26 -18.15
N VAL A 276 -3.84 -0.34 -17.25
CA VAL A 276 -5.19 -0.76 -17.63
C VAL A 276 -5.86 0.27 -18.54
N LEU A 277 -5.66 1.57 -18.31
CA LEU A 277 -6.18 2.62 -19.17
C LEU A 277 -5.63 2.52 -20.59
N ARG A 278 -4.34 2.26 -20.75
CA ARG A 278 -3.66 2.12 -22.05
C ARG A 278 -4.11 0.86 -22.79
N TRP A 279 -4.07 -0.28 -22.12
CA TRP A 279 -4.15 -1.58 -22.79
C TRP A 279 -5.52 -2.25 -22.68
N ASN A 280 -6.41 -1.77 -21.81
CA ASN A 280 -7.71 -2.39 -21.52
C ASN A 280 -7.60 -3.87 -21.11
N LYS A 281 -6.52 -4.21 -20.41
CA LYS A 281 -6.28 -5.57 -19.90
C LYS A 281 -6.29 -5.53 -18.39
N TYR A 282 -7.15 -6.33 -17.78
CA TYR A 282 -7.26 -6.46 -16.33
C TYR A 282 -6.44 -7.67 -15.90
N GLN A 283 -5.31 -7.42 -15.30
CA GLN A 283 -4.32 -8.42 -14.88
C GLN A 283 -3.42 -7.82 -13.81
N SER A 284 -2.58 -8.66 -13.15
CA SER A 284 -1.55 -8.11 -12.29
C SER A 284 -0.46 -7.42 -13.12
N TYR A 285 -0.20 -6.17 -12.75
CA TYR A 285 0.96 -5.39 -13.20
C TYR A 285 2.05 -5.33 -12.13
N TRP A 286 1.77 -5.86 -10.94
CA TRP A 286 2.68 -5.89 -9.79
C TRP A 286 3.82 -6.88 -10.00
N SER A 287 3.51 -8.10 -10.48
CA SER A 287 4.46 -9.22 -10.65
C SER A 287 5.57 -8.99 -11.68
N ARG A 288 5.36 -8.09 -12.65
CA ARG A 288 6.34 -7.81 -13.71
C ARG A 288 7.64 -7.16 -13.22
N THR A 289 7.86 -7.00 -11.93
CA THR A 289 8.87 -6.12 -11.34
C THR A 289 9.75 -6.73 -10.27
N GLY A 290 9.81 -8.06 -10.18
CA GLY A 290 10.70 -8.76 -9.25
C GLY A 290 10.30 -8.70 -7.77
N THR A 291 9.23 -7.98 -7.44
CA THR A 291 8.72 -7.87 -6.05
C THR A 291 8.10 -9.15 -5.51
N TYR A 292 7.74 -10.07 -6.39
CA TYR A 292 7.19 -11.38 -6.03
C TYR A 292 8.14 -12.20 -5.15
N ASP A 293 9.43 -12.22 -5.48
CA ASP A 293 10.43 -12.99 -4.72
C ASP A 293 10.66 -12.43 -3.30
N ALA A 294 10.26 -11.18 -3.06
CA ALA A 294 10.34 -10.57 -1.74
C ALA A 294 9.24 -11.03 -0.78
N ILE A 295 8.01 -11.37 -1.28
CA ILE A 295 6.89 -11.77 -0.42
C ILE A 295 7.03 -13.20 0.08
N VAL A 296 7.48 -14.11 -0.81
CA VAL A 296 7.51 -15.55 -0.52
C VAL A 296 8.30 -15.89 0.76
N PRO A 297 9.48 -15.29 1.02
CA PRO A 297 10.17 -15.50 2.30
C PRO A 297 9.35 -15.03 3.50
N LEU A 298 8.70 -13.87 3.40
CA LEU A 298 7.97 -13.23 4.48
C LEU A 298 6.76 -14.05 4.94
N ILE A 299 5.88 -14.42 4.01
CA ILE A 299 4.67 -15.20 4.35
C ILE A 299 4.99 -16.64 4.77
N ASN A 300 6.21 -17.11 4.54
CA ASN A 300 6.69 -18.44 4.96
C ASN A 300 7.52 -18.40 6.25
N MET A 301 7.60 -17.27 6.93
CA MET A 301 8.20 -17.22 8.27
C MET A 301 7.37 -18.03 9.25
N ASP A 302 8.06 -18.71 10.17
CA ASP A 302 7.41 -19.60 11.15
C ASP A 302 6.95 -18.83 12.38
N PHE A 303 6.01 -17.89 12.18
CA PHE A 303 5.34 -17.18 13.25
C PHE A 303 3.95 -17.75 13.47
N ASP A 304 3.61 -17.99 14.74
CA ASP A 304 2.30 -18.49 15.12
C ASP A 304 1.18 -17.54 14.61
N GLY A 305 0.20 -18.13 13.93
CA GLY A 305 -0.93 -17.42 13.34
C GLY A 305 -0.66 -16.67 12.04
N LEU A 306 0.58 -16.56 11.53
CA LEU A 306 0.86 -15.84 10.29
C LEU A 306 0.19 -16.49 9.07
N ARG A 307 0.31 -17.80 8.92
CA ARG A 307 -0.33 -18.54 7.83
C ARG A 307 -1.85 -18.42 7.87
N THR A 308 -2.42 -18.58 9.06
CA THR A 308 -3.85 -18.40 9.27
C THR A 308 -4.31 -16.99 8.89
N ALA A 309 -3.55 -15.96 9.28
CA ALA A 309 -3.85 -14.58 8.89
C ALA A 309 -3.87 -14.39 7.37
N VAL A 310 -2.87 -14.91 6.65
CA VAL A 310 -2.82 -14.83 5.19
C VAL A 310 -4.01 -15.56 4.55
N ILE A 311 -4.34 -16.76 5.01
CA ILE A 311 -5.50 -17.53 4.51
C ILE A 311 -6.80 -16.76 4.77
N THR A 312 -6.99 -16.23 5.97
CA THR A 312 -8.16 -15.42 6.34
C THR A 312 -8.30 -14.19 5.44
N MET A 313 -7.21 -13.50 5.14
CA MET A 313 -7.25 -12.36 4.21
C MET A 313 -7.48 -12.78 2.76
N LEU A 314 -6.92 -13.92 2.31
CA LEU A 314 -7.20 -14.47 0.97
C LEU A 314 -8.67 -14.83 0.80
N SER A 315 -9.34 -15.29 1.85
CA SER A 315 -10.77 -15.56 1.85
C SER A 315 -11.65 -14.30 1.89
N GLY A 316 -11.04 -13.10 1.92
CA GLY A 316 -11.73 -11.81 1.85
C GLY A 316 -12.05 -11.16 3.20
N SER A 317 -11.63 -11.76 4.31
CA SER A 317 -11.74 -11.17 5.66
C SER A 317 -10.57 -10.25 5.97
N SER A 318 -10.71 -9.45 7.03
CA SER A 318 -9.62 -8.68 7.62
C SER A 318 -9.07 -9.40 8.86
N VAL A 319 -7.85 -9.06 9.25
CA VAL A 319 -7.16 -9.62 10.42
C VAL A 319 -6.65 -8.47 11.27
N GLU A 320 -6.91 -8.49 12.56
CA GLU A 320 -6.37 -7.51 13.50
C GLU A 320 -4.84 -7.58 13.55
N VAL A 321 -4.18 -6.41 13.52
CA VAL A 321 -2.72 -6.26 13.49
C VAL A 321 -2.29 -5.17 14.44
N ASP A 322 -1.42 -5.50 15.38
CA ASP A 322 -0.76 -4.52 16.24
C ASP A 322 0.46 -3.92 15.52
N VAL A 323 0.26 -2.72 14.96
CA VAL A 323 1.30 -1.99 14.24
C VAL A 323 2.24 -1.20 15.16
N SER A 324 1.96 -1.12 16.46
CA SER A 324 2.68 -0.26 17.42
C SER A 324 4.11 -0.75 17.71
N CYS A 325 4.33 -2.05 17.64
CA CYS A 325 5.61 -2.69 17.95
C CYS A 325 6.58 -2.71 16.76
N PHE A 326 6.12 -2.39 15.55
CA PHE A 326 6.96 -2.43 14.34
C PHE A 326 8.13 -1.45 14.43
N GLN A 327 9.36 -1.98 14.36
CA GLN A 327 10.58 -1.20 14.52
C GLN A 327 11.30 -0.90 13.20
N ASN A 328 10.76 -1.37 12.07
CA ASN A 328 11.42 -1.27 10.76
C ASN A 328 12.82 -1.91 10.75
N ASP A 329 12.97 -3.01 11.47
CA ASP A 329 14.19 -3.82 11.47
C ASP A 329 13.96 -5.04 10.59
N MET A 330 14.52 -5.01 9.37
CA MET A 330 14.39 -6.09 8.38
C MET A 330 15.08 -7.39 8.81
N ILE A 331 15.94 -7.33 9.82
CA ILE A 331 16.74 -8.45 10.28
C ILE A 331 16.01 -9.24 11.37
N ASN A 332 15.12 -8.59 12.13
CA ASN A 332 14.53 -9.14 13.34
C ASN A 332 13.00 -8.98 13.36
N PHE A 333 12.28 -9.64 12.45
CA PHE A 333 10.85 -9.84 12.66
C PHE A 333 10.66 -10.72 13.90
N SER A 334 9.86 -10.27 14.85
CA SER A 334 9.61 -10.97 16.13
C SER A 334 8.23 -11.61 16.21
N SER A 335 7.31 -11.21 15.33
CA SER A 335 5.91 -11.63 15.36
C SER A 335 5.27 -11.65 13.98
N LYS A 336 4.07 -12.26 13.88
CA LYS A 336 3.22 -12.14 12.68
C LYS A 336 2.87 -10.68 12.37
N ASP A 337 2.69 -9.87 13.40
CA ASP A 337 2.25 -8.48 13.26
C ASP A 337 3.34 -7.60 12.65
N ASP A 338 4.62 -7.89 12.94
CA ASP A 338 5.74 -7.24 12.28
C ASP A 338 5.74 -7.53 10.77
N VAL A 339 5.53 -8.80 10.40
CA VAL A 339 5.47 -9.22 8.98
C VAL A 339 4.28 -8.58 8.28
N LEU A 340 3.10 -8.59 8.90
CA LEU A 340 1.90 -8.00 8.32
C LEU A 340 2.05 -6.47 8.17
N THR A 341 2.61 -5.79 9.18
CA THR A 341 2.88 -4.35 9.12
C THR A 341 3.88 -4.02 8.00
N TYR A 342 4.90 -4.84 7.83
CA TYR A 342 5.84 -4.67 6.73
C TYR A 342 5.15 -4.84 5.37
N LEU A 343 4.27 -5.84 5.22
CA LEU A 343 3.50 -6.04 4.00
C LEU A 343 2.54 -4.87 3.71
N ILE A 344 2.02 -4.18 4.74
CA ILE A 344 1.24 -2.94 4.57
C ILE A 344 2.13 -1.84 3.99
N HIS A 345 3.33 -1.62 4.53
CA HIS A 345 4.26 -0.61 4.01
C HIS A 345 4.72 -0.92 2.58
N LEU A 346 4.92 -2.19 2.25
CA LEU A 346 5.23 -2.61 0.88
C LEU A 346 4.03 -2.47 -0.08
N GLY A 347 2.82 -2.29 0.44
CA GLY A 347 1.59 -2.14 -0.34
C GLY A 347 0.94 -3.45 -0.77
N TYR A 348 1.31 -4.58 -0.18
CA TYR A 348 0.64 -5.88 -0.42
C TYR A 348 -0.65 -6.03 0.38
N LEU A 349 -0.76 -5.32 1.48
CA LEU A 349 -1.94 -5.26 2.33
C LEU A 349 -2.43 -3.82 2.45
N GLY A 350 -3.75 -3.65 2.54
CA GLY A 350 -4.39 -2.45 3.04
C GLY A 350 -4.50 -2.48 4.55
N TYR A 351 -4.68 -1.32 5.17
CA TYR A 351 -4.87 -1.17 6.60
C TYR A 351 -6.02 -0.23 6.90
N ASP A 352 -6.91 -0.65 7.78
CA ASP A 352 -7.99 0.18 8.30
C ASP A 352 -7.63 0.63 9.72
N GLN A 353 -7.41 1.92 9.90
CA GLN A 353 -7.07 2.52 11.20
C GLN A 353 -8.18 2.40 12.23
N ASN A 354 -9.46 2.42 11.80
CA ASN A 354 -10.59 2.39 12.70
C ASN A 354 -10.76 1.01 13.35
N THR A 355 -10.55 -0.05 12.56
CA THR A 355 -10.66 -1.44 13.01
C THR A 355 -9.30 -2.06 13.37
N GLN A 356 -8.20 -1.32 13.20
CA GLN A 356 -6.83 -1.80 13.40
C GLN A 356 -6.56 -3.12 12.68
N SER A 357 -7.07 -3.26 11.45
CA SER A 357 -7.02 -4.51 10.71
C SER A 357 -6.37 -4.39 9.34
N ALA A 358 -5.63 -5.44 8.97
CA ALA A 358 -5.06 -5.61 7.64
C ALA A 358 -5.99 -6.44 6.76
N PHE A 359 -5.98 -6.18 5.47
CA PHE A 359 -6.77 -6.89 4.47
C PHE A 359 -6.08 -6.85 3.10
N ILE A 360 -6.48 -7.75 2.20
CA ILE A 360 -6.02 -7.71 0.81
C ILE A 360 -6.84 -6.67 0.05
N PRO A 361 -6.22 -5.59 -0.47
CA PRO A 361 -6.95 -4.44 -0.95
C PRO A 361 -7.74 -4.69 -2.25
N ASN A 362 -7.24 -5.53 -3.16
CA ASN A 362 -7.82 -5.67 -4.49
C ASN A 362 -7.53 -7.02 -5.14
N GLU A 363 -8.13 -7.25 -6.32
CA GLU A 363 -7.98 -8.50 -7.05
C GLU A 363 -6.55 -8.71 -7.57
N GLU A 364 -5.84 -7.65 -7.96
CA GLU A 364 -4.44 -7.72 -8.38
C GLU A 364 -3.57 -8.38 -7.31
N LEU A 365 -3.61 -7.84 -6.09
CA LEU A 365 -2.78 -8.32 -4.98
C LEU A 365 -3.25 -9.67 -4.44
N ARG A 366 -4.54 -9.97 -4.55
CA ARG A 366 -5.07 -11.29 -4.22
C ARG A 366 -4.45 -12.36 -5.11
N GLN A 367 -4.37 -12.12 -6.42
CA GLN A 367 -3.74 -13.05 -7.34
C GLN A 367 -2.25 -13.25 -7.03
N GLU A 368 -1.54 -12.17 -6.69
CA GLU A 368 -0.13 -12.23 -6.30
C GLU A 368 0.08 -13.07 -5.03
N LEU A 369 -0.68 -12.81 -3.97
CA LEU A 369 -0.59 -13.57 -2.72
C LEU A 369 -1.01 -15.04 -2.93
N THR A 370 -2.06 -15.30 -3.70
CA THR A 370 -2.46 -16.67 -4.04
C THR A 370 -1.35 -17.42 -4.79
N ALA A 371 -0.70 -16.77 -5.75
CA ALA A 371 0.42 -17.36 -6.47
C ALA A 371 1.63 -17.62 -5.56
N ALA A 372 1.89 -16.73 -4.59
CA ALA A 372 2.96 -16.89 -3.62
C ALA A 372 2.76 -18.10 -2.70
N THR A 373 1.53 -18.36 -2.27
CA THR A 373 1.20 -19.51 -1.43
C THR A 373 1.35 -20.84 -2.17
N ARG A 374 1.04 -20.90 -3.48
CA ARG A 374 1.12 -22.13 -4.29
C ARG A 374 2.54 -22.67 -4.51
N ARG A 375 3.57 -21.80 -4.51
CA ARG A 375 4.96 -22.20 -4.84
C ARG A 375 5.68 -22.95 -3.72
N LYS A 376 5.27 -22.83 -2.47
CA LYS A 376 5.95 -23.49 -1.34
C LYS A 376 5.01 -24.39 -0.53
N ARG A 377 4.37 -25.39 -1.18
CA ARG A 377 3.60 -26.47 -0.52
C ARG A 377 3.05 -26.05 0.85
N TRP A 378 2.09 -25.15 0.85
CA TRP A 378 1.24 -24.96 2.01
C TRP A 378 0.24 -26.12 2.02
N ASP A 379 0.63 -27.24 2.60
CA ASP A 379 -0.19 -28.46 2.60
C ASP A 379 -1.57 -28.18 3.20
N GLU A 380 -1.66 -27.37 4.24
CA GLU A 380 -2.92 -26.89 4.80
C GLU A 380 -3.73 -26.06 3.79
N MET A 381 -3.09 -25.12 3.09
CA MET A 381 -3.75 -24.29 2.09
C MET A 381 -4.25 -25.13 0.91
N MET A 382 -3.50 -26.15 0.51
CA MET A 382 -3.93 -27.10 -0.54
C MET A 382 -5.11 -27.95 -0.06
N ALA A 383 -5.11 -28.39 1.20
CA ALA A 383 -6.23 -29.11 1.79
C ALA A 383 -7.50 -28.23 1.86
N PHE A 384 -7.36 -26.97 2.29
CA PHE A 384 -8.48 -26.02 2.29
C PHE A 384 -8.98 -25.68 0.89
N GLN A 385 -8.07 -25.52 -0.07
CA GLN A 385 -8.46 -25.30 -1.46
C GLN A 385 -9.27 -26.47 -1.99
N ALA A 386 -8.83 -27.71 -1.74
CA ALA A 386 -9.54 -28.91 -2.16
C ALA A 386 -10.92 -29.04 -1.47
N ALA A 387 -10.99 -28.79 -0.17
CA ALA A 387 -12.26 -28.81 0.56
C ALA A 387 -13.21 -27.70 0.07
N SER A 388 -12.69 -26.51 -0.21
CA SER A 388 -13.46 -25.41 -0.77
C SER A 388 -13.94 -25.65 -2.20
N ASP A 389 -13.14 -26.34 -3.05
CA ASP A 389 -13.57 -26.77 -4.38
C ASP A 389 -14.74 -27.75 -4.26
N GLN A 390 -14.64 -28.77 -3.38
CA GLN A 390 -15.71 -29.74 -3.14
C GLN A 390 -16.98 -29.09 -2.59
N LEU A 391 -16.84 -28.13 -1.68
CA LEU A 391 -17.97 -27.38 -1.13
C LEU A 391 -18.68 -26.56 -2.21
N LEU A 392 -17.94 -25.87 -3.07
CA LEU A 392 -18.51 -25.10 -4.16
C LEU A 392 -19.26 -26.00 -5.16
N ASP A 393 -18.63 -27.10 -5.57
CA ASP A 393 -19.24 -28.08 -6.48
C ASP A 393 -20.51 -28.68 -5.88
N ALA A 394 -20.47 -29.12 -4.61
CA ALA A 394 -21.64 -29.64 -3.91
C ALA A 394 -22.79 -28.59 -3.80
N MET A 395 -22.43 -27.33 -3.61
CA MET A 395 -23.42 -26.24 -3.56
C MET A 395 -24.10 -26.02 -4.90
N LEU A 396 -23.35 -26.05 -6.00
CA LEU A 396 -23.87 -25.93 -7.35
C LEU A 396 -24.76 -27.14 -7.73
N ASP A 397 -24.44 -28.31 -7.21
CA ASP A 397 -25.20 -29.55 -7.38
C ASP A 397 -26.39 -29.67 -6.41
N LEU A 398 -26.60 -28.70 -5.51
CA LEU A 398 -27.64 -28.67 -4.47
C LEU A 398 -27.51 -29.82 -3.46
N ASP A 399 -26.31 -30.36 -3.28
CA ASP A 399 -25.99 -31.42 -2.32
C ASP A 399 -25.74 -30.82 -0.91
N THR A 400 -26.82 -30.68 -0.17
CA THR A 400 -26.85 -30.04 1.15
C THR A 400 -26.09 -30.82 2.21
N GLU A 401 -26.02 -32.15 2.09
CA GLU A 401 -25.34 -33.03 3.04
C GLU A 401 -23.81 -32.87 2.90
N THR A 402 -23.31 -32.93 1.68
CA THR A 402 -21.87 -32.71 1.39
C THR A 402 -21.43 -31.29 1.79
N VAL A 403 -22.27 -30.26 1.55
CA VAL A 403 -21.96 -28.89 1.97
C VAL A 403 -21.83 -28.78 3.49
N ALA A 404 -22.75 -29.39 4.25
CA ALA A 404 -22.70 -29.40 5.72
C ALA A 404 -21.44 -30.14 6.24
N ASP A 405 -21.11 -31.29 5.64
CA ASP A 405 -19.95 -32.10 6.01
C ASP A 405 -18.60 -31.40 5.70
N GLU A 406 -18.48 -30.73 4.55
CA GLU A 406 -17.27 -29.98 4.22
C GLU A 406 -17.06 -28.76 5.13
N ILE A 407 -18.14 -28.05 5.49
CA ILE A 407 -18.08 -26.99 6.49
C ILE A 407 -17.65 -27.55 7.85
N GLU A 408 -18.15 -28.71 8.26
CA GLU A 408 -17.77 -29.39 9.50
C GLU A 408 -16.27 -29.76 9.53
N LYS A 409 -15.73 -30.29 8.43
CA LYS A 409 -14.30 -30.61 8.29
C LYS A 409 -13.44 -29.36 8.42
N ILE A 410 -13.80 -28.29 7.71
CA ILE A 410 -13.09 -27.01 7.77
C ILE A 410 -13.16 -26.45 9.19
N HIS A 411 -14.34 -26.49 9.82
CA HIS A 411 -14.55 -26.03 11.19
C HIS A 411 -13.67 -26.83 12.18
N SER A 412 -13.68 -28.15 12.12
CA SER A 412 -12.90 -29.00 13.04
C SER A 412 -11.38 -28.80 12.89
N SER A 413 -10.91 -28.51 11.69
CA SER A 413 -9.50 -28.23 11.40
C SER A 413 -9.06 -26.86 11.92
N TYR A 414 -9.99 -25.90 12.05
CA TYR A 414 -9.71 -24.53 12.49
C TYR A 414 -9.95 -24.26 13.97
N THR A 415 -10.65 -25.15 14.67
CA THR A 415 -11.01 -24.95 16.11
C THR A 415 -9.82 -24.91 17.06
N SER A 416 -8.62 -25.26 16.62
CA SER A 416 -7.40 -25.03 17.40
C SER A 416 -6.95 -23.56 17.43
N VAL A 417 -7.49 -22.70 16.53
CA VAL A 417 -7.02 -21.33 16.28
C VAL A 417 -8.07 -20.26 16.57
N ILE A 418 -9.37 -20.58 16.42
CA ILE A 418 -10.47 -19.63 16.65
C ILE A 418 -11.36 -20.15 17.78
N THR A 419 -11.53 -19.34 18.83
CA THR A 419 -12.52 -19.63 19.88
C THR A 419 -13.92 -19.46 19.31
N TYR A 420 -14.59 -20.59 19.08
CA TYR A 420 -15.89 -20.68 18.39
C TYR A 420 -17.02 -20.47 19.39
N HIS A 421 -17.54 -19.26 19.48
CA HIS A 421 -18.53 -18.90 20.49
C HIS A 421 -19.82 -18.24 19.98
N ASP A 422 -19.84 -17.78 18.72
CA ASP A 422 -20.94 -16.98 18.16
C ASP A 422 -21.06 -17.08 16.63
N GLU A 423 -22.05 -16.38 16.08
CA GLU A 423 -22.32 -16.27 14.65
C GLU A 423 -21.16 -15.65 13.85
N ASN A 424 -20.36 -14.75 14.47
CA ASN A 424 -19.19 -14.15 13.83
C ASN A 424 -18.09 -15.18 13.60
N SER A 425 -17.92 -16.12 14.51
CA SER A 425 -16.96 -17.23 14.37
C SER A 425 -17.37 -18.18 13.23
N LEU A 426 -18.67 -18.48 13.10
CA LEU A 426 -19.23 -19.24 11.97
C LEU A 426 -18.99 -18.50 10.64
N SER A 427 -19.22 -17.21 10.61
CA SER A 427 -18.95 -16.36 9.45
C SER A 427 -17.49 -16.44 9.00
N SER A 428 -16.54 -16.50 9.91
CA SER A 428 -15.11 -16.63 9.58
C SER A 428 -14.77 -17.99 8.97
N VAL A 429 -15.30 -19.08 9.51
CA VAL A 429 -15.13 -20.44 8.96
C VAL A 429 -15.70 -20.53 7.56
N LEU A 430 -16.89 -19.98 7.33
CA LEU A 430 -17.52 -19.98 6.02
C LEU A 430 -16.76 -19.15 4.99
N THR A 431 -16.17 -18.04 5.41
CA THR A 431 -15.34 -17.25 4.49
C THR A 431 -14.17 -18.07 3.96
N ILE A 432 -13.59 -18.92 4.79
CA ILE A 432 -12.51 -19.84 4.39
C ILE A 432 -13.04 -20.99 3.54
N ALA A 433 -14.20 -21.54 3.91
CA ALA A 433 -14.86 -22.59 3.17
C ALA A 433 -15.15 -22.23 1.70
N TYR A 434 -15.35 -20.94 1.42
CA TYR A 434 -15.59 -20.43 0.06
C TYR A 434 -14.34 -19.89 -0.65
N LEU A 435 -13.15 -20.27 -0.23
CA LEU A 435 -11.90 -19.79 -0.84
C LEU A 435 -11.85 -20.03 -2.35
N SER A 436 -12.30 -21.18 -2.84
CA SER A 436 -12.34 -21.53 -4.25
C SER A 436 -13.34 -20.71 -5.07
N SER A 437 -14.39 -20.20 -4.43
CA SER A 437 -15.39 -19.37 -5.12
C SER A 437 -14.77 -18.13 -5.77
N MET A 438 -13.64 -17.65 -5.24
CA MET A 438 -12.96 -16.45 -5.73
C MET A 438 -12.40 -16.59 -7.15
N LYS A 439 -12.25 -17.80 -7.65
CA LYS A 439 -11.92 -18.03 -9.07
C LYS A 439 -13.05 -17.55 -9.98
N TYR A 440 -14.28 -17.80 -9.59
CA TYR A 440 -15.49 -17.62 -10.40
C TYR A 440 -16.32 -16.41 -9.95
N TYR A 441 -16.22 -16.05 -8.68
CA TYR A 441 -16.98 -15.00 -8.03
C TYR A 441 -16.09 -13.81 -7.64
N PHE A 442 -16.70 -12.65 -7.48
CA PHE A 442 -16.07 -11.53 -6.82
C PHE A 442 -15.92 -11.78 -5.32
N LYS A 443 -15.14 -10.91 -4.63
CA LYS A 443 -15.10 -10.88 -3.17
C LYS A 443 -16.53 -10.83 -2.63
N PRO A 444 -16.90 -11.70 -1.68
CA PRO A 444 -18.25 -11.70 -1.12
C PRO A 444 -18.57 -10.36 -0.48
N ILE A 445 -19.78 -9.87 -0.76
CA ILE A 445 -20.32 -8.69 -0.10
C ILE A 445 -20.90 -9.19 1.21
N ARG A 446 -20.39 -8.67 2.33
CA ARG A 446 -20.90 -8.93 3.67
C ARG A 446 -21.93 -7.87 4.03
N GLU A 447 -22.96 -8.28 4.78
CA GLU A 447 -23.99 -7.37 5.29
C GLU A 447 -24.57 -6.47 4.18
N LEU A 448 -24.93 -7.08 3.03
CA LEU A 448 -25.54 -6.31 1.95
C LEU A 448 -26.88 -5.70 2.43
N PRO A 449 -27.03 -4.36 2.43
CA PRO A 449 -28.29 -3.72 2.78
C PRO A 449 -29.40 -4.09 1.79
N THR A 450 -30.47 -4.70 2.27
CA THR A 450 -31.56 -5.20 1.42
C THR A 450 -32.91 -4.68 1.90
N GLY A 451 -33.07 -3.37 1.97
CA GLY A 451 -34.34 -2.68 2.26
C GLY A 451 -34.99 -2.94 3.64
N ARG A 452 -34.89 -4.14 4.23
CA ARG A 452 -35.40 -4.53 5.54
C ARG A 452 -34.43 -5.37 6.39
N GLY A 453 -33.15 -5.45 6.02
CA GLY A 453 -32.13 -6.20 6.75
C GLY A 453 -30.88 -6.38 5.91
N PHE A 454 -29.96 -7.22 6.39
CA PHE A 454 -28.69 -7.51 5.73
C PHE A 454 -28.62 -9.01 5.44
N ALA A 455 -28.11 -9.40 4.24
CA ALA A 455 -27.69 -10.75 3.96
C ALA A 455 -26.27 -10.94 4.47
N ASP A 456 -25.98 -12.07 5.11
CA ASP A 456 -24.67 -12.30 5.71
C ASP A 456 -23.56 -12.35 4.65
N PHE A 457 -23.82 -13.05 3.54
CA PHE A 457 -22.91 -13.08 2.39
C PHE A 457 -23.65 -13.11 1.06
N VAL A 458 -23.15 -12.34 0.10
CA VAL A 458 -23.57 -12.38 -1.29
C VAL A 458 -22.37 -12.59 -2.19
N TYR A 459 -22.38 -13.66 -2.99
CA TYR A 459 -21.36 -13.97 -3.98
C TYR A 459 -21.93 -13.67 -5.37
N LEU A 460 -21.33 -12.72 -6.07
CA LEU A 460 -21.72 -12.36 -7.44
C LEU A 460 -20.71 -12.96 -8.42
N PRO A 461 -21.15 -13.72 -9.44
CA PRO A 461 -20.25 -14.29 -10.42
C PRO A 461 -19.58 -13.19 -11.25
N LYS A 462 -18.32 -13.41 -11.61
CA LYS A 462 -17.60 -12.54 -12.53
C LYS A 462 -18.27 -12.57 -13.91
N PRO A 463 -18.23 -11.49 -14.71
CA PRO A 463 -18.96 -11.39 -15.98
C PRO A 463 -18.71 -12.56 -16.94
N GLU A 464 -17.47 -13.06 -16.96
CA GLU A 464 -17.04 -14.19 -17.79
C GLU A 464 -17.61 -15.55 -17.37
N PHE A 465 -18.15 -15.67 -16.15
CA PHE A 465 -18.69 -16.91 -15.58
C PHE A 465 -20.18 -16.86 -15.27
N ARG A 466 -20.88 -15.77 -15.62
CA ARG A 466 -22.32 -15.60 -15.30
C ARG A 466 -23.24 -16.63 -15.95
N SER A 467 -22.82 -17.23 -17.07
CA SER A 467 -23.60 -18.29 -17.73
C SER A 467 -23.55 -19.62 -16.99
N ASP A 468 -22.48 -19.85 -16.24
CA ASP A 468 -22.18 -21.16 -15.68
C ASP A 468 -22.28 -21.19 -14.15
N TYR A 469 -22.27 -20.01 -13.51
CA TYR A 469 -22.27 -19.86 -12.06
C TYR A 469 -23.38 -18.92 -11.60
N PRO A 470 -24.33 -19.41 -10.76
CA PRO A 470 -25.40 -18.59 -10.18
C PRO A 470 -24.86 -17.61 -9.15
N ALA A 471 -25.59 -16.55 -8.83
CA ALA A 471 -25.33 -15.76 -7.65
C ALA A 471 -25.69 -16.56 -6.38
N LEU A 472 -24.87 -16.48 -5.33
CA LEU A 472 -25.12 -17.18 -4.06
C LEU A 472 -25.51 -16.17 -2.99
N LEU A 473 -26.64 -16.41 -2.33
CA LEU A 473 -27.15 -15.63 -1.21
C LEU A 473 -27.14 -16.52 0.03
N VAL A 474 -26.24 -16.25 0.95
CA VAL A 474 -25.98 -17.09 2.13
C VAL A 474 -26.41 -16.38 3.40
N GLU A 475 -27.22 -17.03 4.19
CA GLU A 475 -27.67 -16.59 5.52
C GLU A 475 -27.25 -17.62 6.57
N LEU A 476 -26.74 -17.13 7.71
CA LEU A 476 -26.23 -17.94 8.81
C LEU A 476 -27.17 -17.93 9.98
N LYS A 477 -27.19 -19.02 10.70
CA LYS A 477 -27.86 -19.10 12.01
C LYS A 477 -27.02 -19.91 12.99
N TRP A 478 -27.17 -19.54 14.23
CA TRP A 478 -26.50 -20.16 15.37
C TRP A 478 -27.53 -20.68 16.37
N ASN A 479 -27.56 -21.99 16.61
CA ASN A 479 -28.54 -22.64 17.47
C ASN A 479 -30.01 -22.47 17.04
N HIS A 480 -30.27 -22.38 15.75
CA HIS A 480 -31.60 -22.33 15.14
C HIS A 480 -31.81 -23.51 14.18
N SER A 481 -32.16 -23.24 12.93
CA SER A 481 -32.21 -24.23 11.85
C SER A 481 -31.86 -23.59 10.52
N ALA A 482 -31.42 -24.39 9.54
CA ALA A 482 -31.20 -23.92 8.18
C ALA A 482 -32.49 -23.42 7.52
N HIS A 483 -33.64 -23.97 7.88
CA HIS A 483 -34.95 -23.45 7.47
C HIS A 483 -35.21 -22.02 7.93
N THR A 484 -34.79 -21.68 9.16
CA THR A 484 -34.93 -20.31 9.67
C THR A 484 -34.10 -19.33 8.86
N ALA A 485 -32.88 -19.73 8.45
CA ALA A 485 -32.03 -18.95 7.58
C ALA A 485 -32.68 -18.71 6.20
N LEU A 486 -33.16 -19.77 5.54
CA LEU A 486 -33.83 -19.65 4.23
C LEU A 486 -35.10 -18.79 4.30
N ASN A 487 -35.92 -18.97 5.32
CA ASN A 487 -37.14 -18.17 5.49
C ASN A 487 -36.80 -16.69 5.66
N GLN A 488 -35.74 -16.36 6.39
CA GLN A 488 -35.27 -14.99 6.53
C GLN A 488 -34.89 -14.37 5.18
N ILE A 489 -34.19 -15.10 4.30
CA ILE A 489 -33.87 -14.63 2.93
C ILE A 489 -35.15 -14.30 2.16
N LYS A 490 -36.14 -15.18 2.21
CA LYS A 490 -37.42 -15.03 1.48
C LYS A 490 -38.25 -13.87 2.00
N GLU A 491 -38.40 -13.75 3.32
CA GLU A 491 -39.22 -12.72 3.97
C GLU A 491 -38.66 -11.31 3.77
N LYS A 492 -37.34 -11.15 3.78
CA LYS A 492 -36.65 -9.86 3.66
C LYS A 492 -36.49 -9.38 2.20
N LYS A 493 -36.98 -10.15 1.20
CA LYS A 493 -36.92 -9.81 -0.23
C LYS A 493 -35.53 -9.44 -0.74
N TYR A 494 -34.52 -10.16 -0.30
CA TYR A 494 -33.13 -9.96 -0.72
C TYR A 494 -32.93 -10.06 -2.24
N ILE A 495 -33.74 -10.90 -2.89
CA ILE A 495 -33.69 -11.18 -4.32
C ILE A 495 -33.89 -9.91 -5.17
N ALA A 496 -34.79 -9.00 -4.75
CA ALA A 496 -35.07 -7.77 -5.48
C ALA A 496 -33.84 -6.83 -5.58
N SER A 497 -32.92 -6.89 -4.63
CA SER A 497 -31.67 -6.10 -4.66
C SER A 497 -30.63 -6.66 -5.63
N LEU A 498 -30.82 -7.90 -6.09
CA LEU A 498 -29.92 -8.60 -7.01
C LEU A 498 -30.47 -8.64 -8.45
N GLU A 499 -31.65 -8.06 -8.71
CA GLU A 499 -32.26 -8.00 -10.06
C GLU A 499 -31.30 -7.55 -11.19
N PRO A 500 -30.38 -6.59 -10.98
CA PRO A 500 -29.43 -6.20 -12.01
C PRO A 500 -28.40 -7.28 -12.36
N TYR A 501 -28.27 -8.30 -11.53
CA TYR A 501 -27.28 -9.37 -11.65
C TYR A 501 -27.88 -10.70 -12.11
N ILE A 502 -29.16 -10.70 -12.55
CA ILE A 502 -29.98 -11.90 -12.78
C ILE A 502 -29.43 -12.78 -13.89
N GLY A 503 -28.88 -13.86 -13.51
CA GLY A 503 -28.95 -15.25 -13.91
C GLY A 503 -29.62 -16.04 -12.79
N ASP A 504 -29.36 -17.31 -12.66
CA ASP A 504 -29.84 -18.14 -11.56
C ASP A 504 -29.29 -17.64 -10.20
N ILE A 505 -30.12 -17.66 -9.18
CA ILE A 505 -29.76 -17.34 -7.80
C ILE A 505 -29.97 -18.58 -6.94
N LEU A 506 -28.97 -18.94 -6.14
CA LEU A 506 -29.10 -19.97 -5.09
C LEU A 506 -29.25 -19.30 -3.73
N LEU A 507 -30.28 -19.71 -3.00
CA LEU A 507 -30.53 -19.32 -1.61
C LEU A 507 -29.96 -20.41 -0.71
N VAL A 508 -29.05 -20.04 0.18
CA VAL A 508 -28.31 -20.98 1.02
C VAL A 508 -28.51 -20.60 2.49
N GLY A 509 -29.16 -21.50 3.24
CA GLY A 509 -29.30 -21.36 4.68
C GLY A 509 -28.37 -22.34 5.40
N ILE A 510 -27.51 -21.82 6.29
CA ILE A 510 -26.57 -22.62 7.07
C ILE A 510 -26.82 -22.37 8.56
N ASN A 511 -26.87 -23.45 9.35
CA ASN A 511 -26.99 -23.38 10.79
C ASN A 511 -25.94 -24.24 11.47
N TYR A 512 -25.43 -23.79 12.61
CA TYR A 512 -24.62 -24.58 13.53
C TYR A 512 -25.36 -24.81 14.85
N ASP A 513 -25.46 -26.06 15.25
CA ASP A 513 -26.05 -26.44 16.56
C ASP A 513 -24.94 -26.77 17.55
N LYS A 514 -24.80 -25.93 18.61
CA LYS A 514 -23.77 -26.06 19.63
C LYS A 514 -23.94 -27.34 20.46
N LYS A 515 -25.16 -27.89 20.61
CA LYS A 515 -25.43 -29.07 21.40
C LYS A 515 -24.99 -30.35 20.69
N THR A 516 -25.33 -30.46 19.40
CA THR A 516 -24.96 -31.60 18.57
C THR A 516 -23.58 -31.42 17.96
N LYS A 517 -23.05 -30.20 17.95
CA LYS A 517 -21.81 -29.80 17.26
C LYS A 517 -21.84 -30.11 15.76
N LYS A 518 -22.99 -29.96 15.13
CA LYS A 518 -23.19 -30.25 13.70
C LYS A 518 -23.64 -29.03 12.94
N HIS A 519 -23.26 -28.99 11.67
CA HIS A 519 -23.79 -28.04 10.69
C HIS A 519 -24.99 -28.64 9.97
N GLU A 520 -25.91 -27.78 9.57
CA GLU A 520 -27.07 -28.08 8.73
C GLU A 520 -27.09 -27.09 7.57
N CYS A 521 -27.30 -27.56 6.35
CA CYS A 521 -27.39 -26.73 5.17
C CYS A 521 -28.68 -27.02 4.42
N LEU A 522 -29.30 -25.98 3.89
CA LEU A 522 -30.41 -26.09 2.93
C LEU A 522 -30.14 -25.14 1.75
N ILE A 523 -30.40 -25.62 0.54
CA ILE A 523 -30.17 -24.86 -0.69
C ILE A 523 -31.42 -24.93 -1.54
N GLU A 524 -31.86 -23.76 -2.04
CA GLU A 524 -33.00 -23.66 -2.95
C GLU A 524 -32.67 -22.72 -4.12
N LYS A 525 -33.25 -22.97 -5.28
CA LYS A 525 -33.25 -22.01 -6.40
C LYS A 525 -34.28 -20.92 -6.15
N ALA A 526 -33.90 -19.64 -6.39
CA ALA A 526 -34.81 -18.49 -6.23
C ALA A 526 -35.84 -18.38 -7.33
#